data_ff551488281a9ecc9f7d41c83b6f1c94
#
_entry.id   ff551488281a9ecc9f7d41c83b6f1c94
#
_cell.length_a   1.000
_cell.length_b   1.000
_cell.length_c   1.000
_cell.angle_alpha   90.00
_cell.angle_beta   90.00
_cell.angle_gamma   90.00
#
_symmetry.space_group_name_H-M   'P 1'
#
loop_
_entity.id
_entity.type
_entity.pdbx_description
1 polymer ?
#
loop_
_entity_poly.entity_id
_entity_poly.type
_entity_poly.pdbx_seq_one_letter_code
_entity_poly.pdbx_strand_id
1 'polypeptide(L)'
;MKIKFFYGLILILTSLSLGAEPAESSLPRPKLVVGIVVDQMRWDYLYRYYDRYGDRGFKRLLKEGFTCENTQLNYLPAFTAVGHTCIYTGSVPSVTGIAANDFYIEKEKKKLYCTADPTVECVGSDSQAGRMSPRNLWVTTITDELRLGTNFHSKVIGIALKDRAAILPAGHTANAAYWFDYDSGKWITSSYYTDKLPRWVEDFNARDRASQLLQQDWNTLYPIGTY
;
A
#
# COMPACT_ATOMS: atom_id res chain seq x y z
N MET A 1 67.60 -10.22 11.52
CA MET A 1 67.01 -10.78 10.28
C MET A 1 65.51 -11.17 10.42
N LYS A 2 64.81 -10.75 11.46
CA LYS A 2 63.39 -11.06 11.69
C LYS A 2 62.37 -9.90 11.42
N ILE A 3 62.86 -8.67 11.33
CA ILE A 3 62.02 -7.49 11.18
C ILE A 3 61.65 -7.18 9.71
N LYS A 4 62.49 -7.52 8.77
CA LYS A 4 62.24 -7.28 7.32
C LYS A 4 61.17 -8.19 6.71
N PHE A 5 60.87 -9.33 7.31
CA PHE A 5 59.82 -10.22 6.84
C PHE A 5 58.43 -9.80 7.26
N PHE A 6 58.32 -9.07 8.34
CA PHE A 6 57.04 -8.62 8.88
C PHE A 6 56.44 -7.41 8.09
N TYR A 7 57.30 -6.52 7.58
CA TYR A 7 56.84 -5.40 6.73
C TYR A 7 56.40 -5.83 5.32
N GLY A 8 56.98 -6.89 4.81
CA GLY A 8 56.55 -7.46 3.53
C GLY A 8 55.16 -8.11 3.56
N LEU A 9 54.79 -8.73 4.69
CA LEU A 9 53.50 -9.35 4.89
C LEU A 9 52.37 -8.33 5.09
N ILE A 10 52.67 -7.20 5.79
CA ILE A 10 51.68 -6.11 5.97
C ILE A 10 51.43 -5.39 4.66
N LEU A 11 52.40 -5.21 3.80
CA LEU A 11 52.22 -4.57 2.47
C LEU A 11 51.40 -5.45 1.50
N ILE A 12 51.49 -6.75 1.62
CA ILE A 12 50.68 -7.67 0.78
C ILE A 12 49.24 -7.75 1.26
N LEU A 13 48.98 -7.62 2.57
CA LEU A 13 47.66 -7.60 3.14
C LEU A 13 46.91 -6.27 2.87
N THR A 14 47.59 -5.17 2.69
CA THR A 14 46.97 -3.87 2.35
C THR A 14 46.70 -3.69 0.86
N SER A 15 47.33 -4.48 -0.02
CA SER A 15 47.07 -4.45 -1.48
C SER A 15 45.91 -5.37 -1.92
N LEU A 16 45.39 -6.21 -1.03
CA LEU A 16 44.23 -7.11 -1.34
C LEU A 16 42.87 -6.47 -1.00
N SER A 17 42.87 -5.30 -0.40
CA SER A 17 41.59 -4.59 -0.05
C SER A 17 41.20 -3.49 -1.05
N LEU A 18 41.88 -3.37 -2.17
CA LEU A 18 41.58 -2.41 -3.22
C LEU A 18 40.95 -3.14 -4.42
N GLY A 19 39.66 -3.33 -4.41
CA GLY A 19 39.01 -3.79 -5.65
C GLY A 19 37.71 -4.57 -5.53
N ALA A 20 36.87 -4.23 -4.59
CA ALA A 20 35.45 -4.57 -4.70
C ALA A 20 34.67 -3.24 -4.69
N GLU A 21 34.71 -2.50 -5.78
CA GLU A 21 33.61 -1.60 -6.04
C GLU A 21 32.34 -2.44 -6.13
N PRO A 22 31.32 -2.14 -5.31
CA PRO A 22 30.03 -2.78 -5.51
C PRO A 22 29.62 -2.50 -6.95
N ALA A 23 29.44 -3.52 -7.76
CA ALA A 23 28.88 -3.35 -9.09
C ALA A 23 27.58 -2.60 -8.93
N GLU A 24 27.58 -1.29 -9.23
CA GLU A 24 26.36 -0.52 -9.32
C GLU A 24 25.48 -1.24 -10.32
N SER A 25 24.39 -1.81 -9.83
CA SER A 25 23.37 -2.35 -10.73
C SER A 25 22.87 -1.16 -11.56
N SER A 26 23.28 -1.11 -12.80
CA SER A 26 23.02 0.01 -13.73
C SER A 26 21.56 0.10 -14.19
N LEU A 27 20.64 -0.59 -13.51
CA LEU A 27 19.22 -0.47 -13.81
C LEU A 27 18.72 0.90 -13.34
N PRO A 28 18.19 1.72 -14.24
CA PRO A 28 17.68 3.03 -13.87
C PRO A 28 16.55 2.87 -12.86
N ARG A 29 16.66 3.57 -11.74
CA ARG A 29 15.62 3.56 -10.70
C ARG A 29 14.30 4.10 -11.29
N PRO A 30 13.17 3.43 -11.08
CA PRO A 30 11.88 3.92 -11.56
C PRO A 30 11.55 5.27 -10.90
N LYS A 31 11.07 6.22 -11.71
CA LYS A 31 10.62 7.53 -11.19
C LYS A 31 9.25 7.48 -10.54
N LEU A 32 8.43 6.51 -10.92
CA LEU A 32 7.09 6.29 -10.39
C LEU A 32 6.85 4.79 -10.29
N VAL A 33 6.35 4.36 -9.13
CA VAL A 33 5.82 3.01 -8.89
C VAL A 33 4.35 3.14 -8.53
N VAL A 34 3.48 2.43 -9.22
CA VAL A 34 2.04 2.39 -8.95
C VAL A 34 1.67 0.98 -8.52
N GLY A 35 1.32 0.81 -7.24
CA GLY A 35 0.77 -0.43 -6.72
C GLY A 35 -0.75 -0.41 -6.81
N ILE A 36 -1.35 -1.39 -7.49
CA ILE A 36 -2.80 -1.52 -7.63
C ILE A 36 -3.22 -2.84 -7.00
N VAL A 37 -4.06 -2.77 -5.97
CA VAL A 37 -4.69 -3.93 -5.34
C VAL A 37 -6.18 -3.91 -5.65
N VAL A 38 -6.67 -4.97 -6.30
CA VAL A 38 -8.09 -5.15 -6.61
C VAL A 38 -8.67 -6.13 -5.59
N ASP A 39 -9.30 -5.58 -4.56
CA ASP A 39 -9.92 -6.37 -3.48
C ASP A 39 -11.07 -7.24 -3.99
N GLN A 40 -11.23 -8.44 -3.44
CA GLN A 40 -12.25 -9.44 -3.81
C GLN A 40 -12.19 -9.94 -5.27
N MET A 41 -11.16 -9.59 -6.03
CA MET A 41 -11.00 -10.08 -7.39
C MET A 41 -10.47 -11.51 -7.38
N ARG A 42 -11.25 -12.44 -7.93
CA ARG A 42 -10.80 -13.82 -8.12
C ARG A 42 -9.81 -13.90 -9.28
N TRP A 43 -8.81 -14.75 -9.11
CA TRP A 43 -7.77 -14.98 -10.13
C TRP A 43 -8.36 -15.41 -11.49
N ASP A 44 -9.38 -16.27 -11.49
CA ASP A 44 -10.01 -16.77 -12.71
C ASP A 44 -10.72 -15.68 -13.53
N TYR A 45 -11.05 -14.52 -12.93
CA TYR A 45 -11.66 -13.41 -13.67
C TYR A 45 -10.75 -12.86 -14.76
N LEU A 46 -9.44 -12.96 -14.62
CA LEU A 46 -8.47 -12.54 -15.64
C LEU A 46 -8.64 -13.33 -16.94
N TYR A 47 -9.01 -14.60 -16.83
CA TYR A 47 -9.17 -15.52 -17.96
C TYR A 47 -10.65 -15.70 -18.36
N ARG A 48 -11.54 -15.83 -17.40
CA ARG A 48 -12.98 -16.02 -17.62
C ARG A 48 -13.60 -14.89 -18.41
N TYR A 49 -13.17 -13.67 -18.19
CA TYR A 49 -13.67 -12.48 -18.86
C TYR A 49 -12.69 -11.89 -19.87
N TYR A 50 -11.68 -12.66 -20.27
CA TYR A 50 -10.61 -12.17 -21.13
C TYR A 50 -11.13 -11.51 -22.42
N ASP A 51 -12.08 -12.13 -23.11
CA ASP A 51 -12.64 -11.61 -24.37
C ASP A 51 -13.44 -10.32 -24.19
N ARG A 52 -13.84 -10.01 -22.95
CA ARG A 52 -14.58 -8.78 -22.61
C ARG A 52 -13.69 -7.61 -22.21
N TYR A 53 -12.43 -7.87 -21.95
CA TYR A 53 -11.50 -6.79 -21.65
C TYR A 53 -11.07 -6.05 -22.91
N GLY A 54 -10.92 -4.72 -22.79
CA GLY A 54 -10.24 -3.94 -23.81
C GLY A 54 -8.75 -4.29 -23.92
N ASP A 55 -8.09 -3.86 -24.98
CA ASP A 55 -6.68 -4.19 -25.26
C ASP A 55 -5.69 -3.57 -24.26
N ARG A 56 -6.13 -2.59 -23.47
CA ARG A 56 -5.39 -1.98 -22.37
C ARG A 56 -5.70 -2.71 -21.05
N GLY A 57 -5.13 -2.23 -19.94
CA GLY A 57 -5.41 -2.78 -18.61
C GLY A 57 -4.97 -4.24 -18.47
N PHE A 58 -5.86 -5.14 -18.10
CA PHE A 58 -5.51 -6.54 -17.81
C PHE A 58 -4.89 -7.28 -18.99
N LYS A 59 -5.42 -7.13 -20.22
CA LYS A 59 -4.81 -7.75 -21.40
C LYS A 59 -3.38 -7.29 -21.62
N ARG A 60 -3.13 -5.99 -21.51
CA ARG A 60 -1.78 -5.44 -21.62
C ARG A 60 -0.84 -5.98 -20.55
N LEU A 61 -1.28 -6.01 -19.28
CA LEU A 61 -0.48 -6.53 -18.18
C LEU A 61 -0.15 -8.01 -18.34
N LEU A 62 -1.11 -8.82 -18.79
CA LEU A 62 -0.89 -10.25 -19.07
C LEU A 62 0.05 -10.49 -20.25
N LYS A 63 -0.01 -9.64 -21.30
CA LYS A 63 0.80 -9.79 -22.51
C LYS A 63 2.22 -9.23 -22.39
N GLU A 64 2.37 -8.08 -21.74
CA GLU A 64 3.62 -7.31 -21.72
C GLU A 64 4.30 -7.33 -20.34
N GLY A 65 3.60 -7.77 -19.28
CA GLY A 65 4.08 -7.82 -17.91
C GLY A 65 4.58 -9.19 -17.51
N PHE A 66 4.87 -9.33 -16.22
CA PHE A 66 5.21 -10.59 -15.57
C PHE A 66 4.04 -11.07 -14.71
N THR A 67 3.65 -12.34 -14.83
CA THR A 67 2.54 -12.94 -14.08
C THR A 67 3.04 -14.04 -13.15
N CYS A 68 2.71 -13.94 -11.87
CA CYS A 68 2.94 -14.99 -10.88
C CYS A 68 1.70 -15.92 -10.82
N GLU A 69 1.70 -17.00 -11.60
CA GLU A 69 0.51 -17.86 -11.76
C GLU A 69 0.24 -18.80 -10.58
N ASN A 70 1.25 -19.08 -9.76
CA ASN A 70 1.16 -20.02 -8.64
C ASN A 70 1.39 -19.33 -7.29
N THR A 71 0.82 -18.15 -7.10
CA THR A 71 0.93 -17.45 -5.82
C THR A 71 -0.09 -18.00 -4.83
N GLN A 72 0.39 -18.45 -3.68
CA GLN A 72 -0.43 -18.98 -2.60
C GLN A 72 -0.35 -18.07 -1.37
N LEU A 73 -1.50 -17.84 -0.72
CA LEU A 73 -1.55 -17.16 0.57
C LEU A 73 -1.24 -18.17 1.67
N ASN A 74 -0.31 -17.82 2.55
CA ASN A 74 0.12 -18.64 3.68
C ASN A 74 -0.55 -18.24 5.01
N TYR A 75 -1.66 -17.52 4.96
CA TYR A 75 -2.40 -17.01 6.12
C TYR A 75 -3.93 -17.07 5.90
N LEU A 76 -4.67 -17.12 6.98
CA LEU A 76 -6.12 -17.04 7.05
C LEU A 76 -6.53 -16.26 8.31
N PRO A 77 -7.68 -15.57 8.29
CA PRO A 77 -8.55 -15.27 7.15
C PRO A 77 -7.98 -14.15 6.25
N ALA A 78 -8.28 -14.19 4.96
CA ALA A 78 -7.84 -13.18 3.99
C ALA A 78 -8.84 -12.01 3.90
N PHE A 79 -9.08 -11.34 5.02
CA PHE A 79 -9.87 -10.09 5.05
C PHE A 79 -9.12 -8.94 4.39
N THR A 80 -9.84 -7.88 4.00
CA THR A 80 -9.26 -6.71 3.32
C THR A 80 -8.02 -6.16 4.02
N ALA A 81 -8.12 -5.86 5.33
CA ALA A 81 -6.99 -5.32 6.09
C ALA A 81 -5.78 -6.26 6.10
N VAL A 82 -6.04 -7.55 6.33
CA VAL A 82 -5.00 -8.59 6.39
C VAL A 82 -4.30 -8.71 5.05
N GLY A 83 -5.06 -8.87 3.95
CA GLY A 83 -4.51 -9.03 2.60
C GLY A 83 -3.65 -7.84 2.17
N HIS A 84 -4.19 -6.62 2.30
CA HIS A 84 -3.46 -5.41 1.94
C HIS A 84 -2.18 -5.26 2.77
N THR A 85 -2.25 -5.53 4.08
CA THR A 85 -1.08 -5.48 4.96
C THR A 85 -0.03 -6.51 4.55
N CYS A 86 -0.42 -7.77 4.38
CA CYS A 86 0.53 -8.84 4.05
C CYS A 86 1.23 -8.62 2.70
N ILE A 87 0.52 -8.11 1.69
CA ILE A 87 1.11 -7.77 0.38
C ILE A 87 2.20 -6.69 0.53
N TYR A 88 1.94 -5.65 1.31
CA TYR A 88 2.86 -4.52 1.43
C TYR A 88 3.95 -4.69 2.50
N THR A 89 3.81 -5.66 3.39
CA THR A 89 4.83 -5.98 4.40
C THR A 89 5.66 -7.22 4.04
N GLY A 90 5.19 -8.04 3.10
CA GLY A 90 5.79 -9.34 2.82
C GLY A 90 5.70 -10.31 4.00
N SER A 91 4.76 -10.09 4.94
CA SER A 91 4.70 -10.80 6.22
C SER A 91 3.30 -11.37 6.49
N VAL A 92 3.08 -11.91 7.67
CA VAL A 92 1.86 -12.59 8.08
C VAL A 92 1.19 -11.87 9.27
N PRO A 93 -0.12 -12.09 9.52
CA PRO A 93 -0.88 -11.38 10.56
C PRO A 93 -0.26 -11.41 11.96
N SER A 94 0.34 -12.52 12.35
CA SER A 94 1.00 -12.65 13.66
C SER A 94 2.21 -11.74 13.86
N VAL A 95 2.82 -11.30 12.76
CA VAL A 95 3.95 -10.37 12.76
C VAL A 95 3.48 -8.94 12.57
N THR A 96 2.50 -8.73 11.68
CA THR A 96 2.02 -7.39 11.36
C THR A 96 1.11 -6.78 12.42
N GLY A 97 0.50 -7.61 13.29
CA GLY A 97 -0.50 -7.17 14.27
C GLY A 97 -1.91 -6.98 13.69
N ILE A 98 -2.09 -7.08 12.37
CA ILE A 98 -3.38 -6.90 11.69
C ILE A 98 -4.01 -8.27 11.44
N ALA A 99 -4.84 -8.74 12.39
CA ALA A 99 -5.42 -10.08 12.34
C ALA A 99 -6.75 -10.15 11.55
N ALA A 100 -7.48 -9.04 11.46
CA ALA A 100 -8.76 -8.92 10.75
C ALA A 100 -9.06 -7.45 10.43
N ASN A 101 -10.23 -7.16 9.83
CA ASN A 101 -10.73 -5.78 9.76
C ASN A 101 -11.07 -5.26 11.16
N ASP A 102 -11.70 -6.12 11.96
CA ASP A 102 -12.01 -5.92 13.37
C ASP A 102 -11.57 -7.14 14.15
N PHE A 103 -10.89 -6.96 15.26
CA PHE A 103 -10.47 -8.05 16.14
C PHE A 103 -10.64 -7.69 17.62
N TYR A 104 -10.73 -8.73 18.44
CA TYR A 104 -10.93 -8.57 19.87
C TYR A 104 -9.58 -8.62 20.60
N ILE A 105 -9.33 -7.61 21.43
CA ILE A 105 -8.15 -7.58 22.29
C ILE A 105 -8.53 -8.14 23.64
N GLU A 106 -8.16 -9.37 23.90
CA GLU A 106 -8.54 -10.11 25.11
C GLU A 106 -8.11 -9.41 26.39
N LYS A 107 -6.89 -8.88 26.41
CA LYS A 107 -6.33 -8.16 27.56
C LYS A 107 -7.13 -6.90 27.93
N GLU A 108 -7.62 -6.20 26.92
CA GLU A 108 -8.34 -4.93 27.07
C GLU A 108 -9.86 -5.12 27.06
N LYS A 109 -10.33 -6.35 26.84
CA LYS A 109 -11.74 -6.71 26.75
C LYS A 109 -12.53 -5.82 25.77
N LYS A 110 -11.88 -5.42 24.68
CA LYS A 110 -12.50 -4.54 23.69
C LYS A 110 -12.29 -5.01 22.26
N LYS A 111 -13.23 -4.63 21.40
CA LYS A 111 -13.10 -4.75 19.95
C LYS A 111 -12.27 -3.58 19.41
N LEU A 112 -11.33 -3.88 18.52
CA LEU A 112 -10.49 -2.91 17.86
C LEU A 112 -10.69 -3.01 16.34
N TYR A 113 -10.97 -1.90 15.69
CA TYR A 113 -10.91 -1.78 14.25
C TYR A 113 -9.46 -1.54 13.82
N CYS A 114 -9.00 -2.20 12.74
CA CYS A 114 -7.59 -2.31 12.38
C CYS A 114 -6.84 -0.99 12.20
N THR A 115 -7.52 0.08 11.77
CA THR A 115 -6.93 1.42 11.59
C THR A 115 -7.43 2.46 12.60
N ALA A 116 -8.29 2.07 13.55
CA ALA A 116 -8.83 3.03 14.52
C ALA A 116 -7.72 3.71 15.32
N ASP A 117 -7.79 5.03 15.36
CA ASP A 117 -6.91 5.87 16.16
C ASP A 117 -7.70 7.03 16.78
N PRO A 118 -8.05 6.94 18.08
CA PRO A 118 -8.80 7.98 18.76
C PRO A 118 -7.98 9.27 19.02
N THR A 119 -6.68 9.25 18.75
CA THR A 119 -5.78 10.40 18.98
C THR A 119 -5.69 11.35 17.80
N VAL A 120 -6.29 10.99 16.66
CA VAL A 120 -6.31 11.81 15.43
C VAL A 120 -7.72 12.27 15.12
N GLU A 121 -7.82 13.34 14.34
CA GLU A 121 -9.08 13.92 13.91
C GLU A 121 -9.30 13.76 12.40
N CYS A 122 -10.58 13.84 11.99
CA CYS A 122 -10.95 13.82 10.60
C CYS A 122 -10.54 15.13 9.91
N VAL A 123 -9.98 15.01 8.71
CA VAL A 123 -9.66 16.15 7.85
C VAL A 123 -10.40 16.03 6.53
N GLY A 124 -11.31 16.95 6.28
CA GLY A 124 -12.14 17.00 5.06
C GLY A 124 -13.63 16.78 5.28
N SER A 125 -14.05 16.34 6.47
CA SER A 125 -15.44 16.29 6.90
C SER A 125 -15.54 16.36 8.44
N ASP A 126 -16.77 16.49 8.96
CA ASP A 126 -17.04 16.47 10.40
C ASP A 126 -17.33 15.05 10.95
N SER A 127 -17.12 14.03 10.12
CA SER A 127 -17.43 12.65 10.48
C SER A 127 -16.35 12.01 11.35
N GLN A 128 -16.67 10.90 12.01
CA GLN A 128 -15.69 10.09 12.75
C GLN A 128 -14.86 9.18 11.83
N ALA A 129 -15.20 9.11 10.53
CA ALA A 129 -14.53 8.24 9.55
C ALA A 129 -13.06 8.60 9.29
N GLY A 130 -12.63 9.79 9.71
CA GLY A 130 -11.24 10.23 9.60
C GLY A 130 -10.37 9.91 10.81
N ARG A 131 -10.89 9.34 11.89
CA ARG A 131 -10.10 8.99 13.10
C ARG A 131 -9.35 7.68 12.91
N MET A 132 -8.49 7.64 11.89
CA MET A 132 -7.79 6.46 11.42
C MET A 132 -6.30 6.76 11.17
N SER A 133 -5.44 5.79 11.48
CA SER A 133 -4.00 5.86 11.22
C SER A 133 -3.38 4.45 11.10
N PRO A 134 -2.10 4.30 10.72
CA PRO A 134 -1.41 3.02 10.74
C PRO A 134 -0.96 2.57 12.14
N ARG A 135 -1.41 3.19 13.19
CA ARG A 135 -0.99 2.98 14.59
C ARG A 135 -0.97 1.52 15.02
N ASN A 136 -1.93 0.71 14.54
CA ASN A 136 -2.07 -0.69 14.95
C ASN A 136 -1.22 -1.65 14.11
N LEU A 137 -0.54 -1.17 13.08
CA LEU A 137 0.43 -1.91 12.30
C LEU A 137 1.76 -1.94 13.06
N TRP A 138 2.34 -3.12 13.27
CA TRP A 138 3.52 -3.29 14.13
C TRP A 138 4.85 -3.28 13.37
N VAL A 139 4.80 -3.35 12.07
CA VAL A 139 5.98 -3.47 11.20
C VAL A 139 5.95 -2.42 10.09
N THR A 140 7.10 -2.19 9.47
CA THR A 140 7.22 -1.34 8.29
C THR A 140 6.65 -2.01 7.05
N THR A 141 6.24 -1.22 6.10
CA THR A 141 5.81 -1.65 4.77
C THR A 141 6.93 -1.38 3.74
N ILE A 142 6.82 -1.97 2.54
CA ILE A 142 7.74 -1.64 1.44
C ILE A 142 7.75 -0.15 1.11
N THR A 143 6.65 0.55 1.34
CA THR A 143 6.52 1.99 1.15
C THR A 143 7.23 2.78 2.25
N ASP A 144 7.24 2.28 3.50
CA ASP A 144 8.08 2.81 4.56
C ASP A 144 9.56 2.63 4.24
N GLU A 145 9.95 1.43 3.81
CA GLU A 145 11.34 1.11 3.44
C GLU A 145 11.81 1.97 2.27
N LEU A 146 10.95 2.25 1.27
CA LEU A 146 11.26 3.19 0.20
C LEU A 146 11.55 4.59 0.74
N ARG A 147 10.75 5.07 1.69
CA ARG A 147 10.95 6.38 2.32
C ARG A 147 12.26 6.43 3.11
N LEU A 148 12.51 5.42 3.93
CA LEU A 148 13.73 5.27 4.71
C LEU A 148 14.97 5.15 3.81
N GLY A 149 14.93 4.25 2.83
CA GLY A 149 16.05 4.00 1.90
C GLY A 149 16.36 5.19 0.99
N THR A 150 15.44 6.14 0.83
CA THR A 150 15.66 7.38 0.08
C THR A 150 15.84 8.61 1.00
N ASN A 151 16.10 8.39 2.28
CA ASN A 151 16.18 9.45 3.27
C ASN A 151 15.00 10.44 3.18
N PHE A 152 13.78 9.92 3.08
CA PHE A 152 12.51 10.64 2.97
C PHE A 152 12.34 11.51 1.70
N HIS A 153 13.19 11.37 0.69
CA HIS A 153 13.03 12.09 -0.58
C HIS A 153 11.90 11.54 -1.45
N SER A 154 11.64 10.23 -1.38
CA SER A 154 10.50 9.63 -2.07
C SER A 154 9.18 10.06 -1.46
N LYS A 155 8.15 10.17 -2.30
CA LYS A 155 6.78 10.43 -1.85
C LYS A 155 5.94 9.16 -1.94
N VAL A 156 5.14 8.93 -0.90
CA VAL A 156 4.19 7.82 -0.80
C VAL A 156 2.80 8.37 -0.54
N ILE A 157 1.84 7.95 -1.34
CA ILE A 157 0.44 8.33 -1.23
C ILE A 157 -0.41 7.06 -1.38
N GLY A 158 -1.26 6.78 -0.39
CA GLY A 158 -2.27 5.72 -0.44
C GLY A 158 -3.63 6.29 -0.82
N ILE A 159 -4.36 5.64 -1.74
CA ILE A 159 -5.71 6.06 -2.13
C ILE A 159 -6.58 4.82 -2.27
N ALA A 160 -7.69 4.76 -1.56
CA ALA A 160 -8.67 3.69 -1.69
C ALA A 160 -10.06 4.14 -1.21
N LEU A 161 -11.11 3.41 -1.57
CA LEU A 161 -12.45 3.68 -1.05
C LEU A 161 -12.53 3.47 0.48
N LYS A 162 -11.75 2.54 1.03
CA LYS A 162 -11.73 2.23 2.46
C LYS A 162 -10.42 2.67 3.09
N ASP A 163 -10.51 3.27 4.26
CA ASP A 163 -9.37 3.71 5.08
C ASP A 163 -8.28 2.66 5.19
N ARG A 164 -8.61 1.43 5.59
CA ARG A 164 -7.65 0.33 5.76
C ARG A 164 -6.90 -0.06 4.49
N ALA A 165 -7.56 0.09 3.33
CA ALA A 165 -6.95 -0.19 2.04
C ALA A 165 -6.06 0.96 1.54
N ALA A 166 -6.25 2.17 2.03
CA ALA A 166 -5.36 3.31 1.78
C ALA A 166 -4.21 3.38 2.78
N ILE A 167 -4.50 3.22 4.07
CA ILE A 167 -3.58 3.46 5.18
C ILE A 167 -2.54 2.33 5.31
N LEU A 168 -2.99 1.07 5.37
CA LEU A 168 -2.10 -0.06 5.66
C LEU A 168 -1.04 -0.28 4.58
N PRO A 169 -1.35 -0.18 3.27
CA PRO A 169 -0.31 -0.19 2.23
C PRO A 169 0.60 1.03 2.25
N ALA A 170 0.10 2.19 2.62
CA ALA A 170 0.89 3.43 2.68
C ALA A 170 1.93 3.41 3.81
N GLY A 171 1.63 2.70 4.90
CA GLY A 171 2.54 2.55 6.04
C GLY A 171 2.58 3.75 6.96
N HIS A 172 3.60 3.76 7.85
CA HIS A 172 3.75 4.76 8.90
C HIS A 172 4.30 6.10 8.40
N THR A 173 5.13 6.08 7.38
CA THR A 173 5.89 7.24 6.92
C THR A 173 5.32 7.91 5.68
N ALA A 174 4.13 7.47 5.22
CA ALA A 174 3.49 8.01 4.04
C ALA A 174 3.26 9.53 4.14
N ASN A 175 3.35 10.21 2.99
CA ASN A 175 3.04 11.64 2.89
C ASN A 175 1.54 11.91 3.02
N ALA A 176 0.72 10.93 2.58
CA ALA A 176 -0.73 11.01 2.69
C ALA A 176 -1.38 9.64 2.50
N ALA A 177 -2.56 9.47 3.07
CA ALA A 177 -3.54 8.46 2.69
C ALA A 177 -4.92 9.12 2.60
N TYR A 178 -5.65 8.81 1.53
CA TYR A 178 -6.99 9.35 1.29
C TYR A 178 -7.98 8.21 1.12
N TRP A 179 -9.16 8.37 1.72
CA TRP A 179 -10.25 7.40 1.60
C TRP A 179 -11.60 8.10 1.51
N PHE A 180 -12.61 7.36 1.13
CA PHE A 180 -13.93 7.90 0.89
C PHE A 180 -14.78 7.81 2.16
N ASP A 181 -15.33 8.93 2.55
CA ASP A 181 -16.31 9.04 3.62
C ASP A 181 -17.72 8.89 3.03
N TYR A 182 -18.38 7.79 3.35
CA TYR A 182 -19.69 7.45 2.80
C TYR A 182 -20.81 8.36 3.31
N ASP A 183 -20.64 8.96 4.49
CA ASP A 183 -21.65 9.85 5.09
C ASP A 183 -21.65 11.22 4.42
N SER A 184 -20.47 11.76 4.15
CA SER A 184 -20.33 13.07 3.50
C SER A 184 -20.22 13.02 1.97
N GLY A 185 -19.95 11.85 1.39
CA GLY A 185 -19.69 11.71 -0.04
C GLY A 185 -18.35 12.30 -0.50
N LYS A 186 -17.40 12.51 0.41
CA LYS A 186 -16.13 13.20 0.16
C LYS A 186 -14.93 12.29 0.37
N TRP A 187 -13.83 12.62 -0.29
CA TRP A 187 -12.52 12.06 0.03
C TRP A 187 -11.92 12.82 1.20
N ILE A 188 -11.50 12.08 2.20
CA ILE A 188 -10.99 12.59 3.47
C ILE A 188 -9.62 11.99 3.80
N THR A 189 -9.02 12.50 4.84
CA THR A 189 -7.82 11.95 5.48
C THR A 189 -7.91 12.15 7.00
N SER A 190 -6.82 11.92 7.72
CA SER A 190 -6.73 12.20 9.15
C SER A 190 -5.62 13.22 9.46
N SER A 191 -5.69 13.79 10.64
CA SER A 191 -4.64 14.68 11.16
C SER A 191 -3.30 13.95 11.40
N TYR A 192 -3.25 12.62 11.28
CA TYR A 192 -2.02 11.84 11.22
C TYR A 192 -1.12 12.28 10.05
N TYR A 193 -1.73 12.63 8.91
CA TYR A 193 -1.01 12.96 7.67
C TYR A 193 -0.91 14.46 7.44
N THR A 194 -1.96 15.22 7.73
CA THR A 194 -2.04 16.67 7.44
C THR A 194 -3.18 17.32 8.20
N ASP A 195 -3.06 18.63 8.45
CA ASP A 195 -4.09 19.45 9.11
C ASP A 195 -5.17 19.95 8.14
N LYS A 196 -4.94 19.87 6.83
CA LYS A 196 -5.89 20.28 5.79
C LYS A 196 -5.74 19.46 4.52
N LEU A 197 -6.83 19.32 3.77
CA LEU A 197 -6.78 18.70 2.46
C LEU A 197 -5.95 19.56 1.48
N PRO A 198 -5.15 18.95 0.60
CA PRO A 198 -4.51 19.66 -0.48
C PRO A 198 -5.55 20.10 -1.51
N ARG A 199 -5.29 21.21 -2.18
CA ARG A 199 -6.22 21.84 -3.12
C ARG A 199 -6.79 20.86 -4.16
N TRP A 200 -5.99 19.96 -4.68
CA TRP A 200 -6.46 19.00 -5.69
C TRP A 200 -7.53 18.03 -5.14
N VAL A 201 -7.50 17.67 -3.85
CA VAL A 201 -8.55 16.87 -3.18
C VAL A 201 -9.79 17.73 -2.94
N GLU A 202 -9.61 18.96 -2.49
CA GLU A 202 -10.71 19.92 -2.31
C GLU A 202 -11.44 20.18 -3.64
N ASP A 203 -10.69 20.43 -4.72
CA ASP A 203 -11.23 20.63 -6.06
C ASP A 203 -11.95 19.37 -6.58
N PHE A 204 -11.45 18.17 -6.23
CA PHE A 204 -12.12 16.92 -6.57
C PHE A 204 -13.43 16.75 -5.81
N ASN A 205 -13.43 16.99 -4.50
CA ASN A 205 -14.62 16.94 -3.65
C ASN A 205 -15.68 17.96 -4.09
N ALA A 206 -15.26 19.16 -4.50
CA ALA A 206 -16.15 20.21 -4.98
C ALA A 206 -16.93 19.82 -6.26
N ARG A 207 -16.48 18.81 -7.00
CA ARG A 207 -17.21 18.28 -8.19
C ARG A 207 -18.44 17.47 -7.81
N ASP A 208 -18.61 17.09 -6.56
CA ASP A 208 -19.73 16.31 -6.03
C ASP A 208 -20.13 15.11 -6.92
N ARG A 209 -19.15 14.35 -7.33
CA ARG A 209 -19.33 13.21 -8.24
C ARG A 209 -20.21 12.11 -7.65
N ALA A 210 -20.17 11.93 -6.33
CA ALA A 210 -20.98 10.93 -5.64
C ALA A 210 -22.47 11.22 -5.83
N SER A 211 -22.93 12.42 -5.51
CA SER A 211 -24.33 12.82 -5.70
C SER A 211 -24.77 12.76 -7.16
N GLN A 212 -23.90 13.18 -8.09
CA GLN A 212 -24.21 13.11 -9.53
C GLN A 212 -24.41 11.66 -10.02
N LEU A 213 -23.59 10.74 -9.54
CA LEU A 213 -23.68 9.31 -9.94
C LEU A 213 -24.88 8.61 -9.29
N LEU A 214 -25.23 8.98 -8.04
CA LEU A 214 -26.40 8.44 -7.35
C LEU A 214 -27.73 8.85 -7.97
N GLN A 215 -27.75 9.89 -8.80
CA GLN A 215 -28.94 10.30 -9.57
C GLN A 215 -29.11 9.54 -10.89
N GLN A 216 -28.19 8.64 -11.24
CA GLN A 216 -28.20 7.88 -12.47
C GLN A 216 -28.56 6.42 -12.20
N ASP A 217 -29.30 5.81 -13.13
CA ASP A 217 -29.53 4.37 -13.09
C ASP A 217 -28.22 3.62 -13.28
N TRP A 218 -27.99 2.59 -12.47
CA TRP A 218 -26.89 1.68 -12.70
C TRP A 218 -27.29 0.59 -13.69
N ASN A 219 -26.56 0.51 -14.78
CA ASN A 219 -26.74 -0.52 -15.79
C ASN A 219 -25.48 -1.38 -15.92
N THR A 220 -25.65 -2.67 -16.19
CA THR A 220 -24.53 -3.55 -16.53
C THR A 220 -23.92 -3.16 -17.87
N LEU A 221 -22.59 -3.32 -18.01
CA LEU A 221 -21.87 -3.02 -19.26
C LEU A 221 -22.38 -3.88 -20.44
N TYR A 222 -22.74 -5.12 -20.17
CA TYR A 222 -23.34 -6.05 -21.12
C TYR A 222 -24.73 -6.48 -20.62
N PRO A 223 -25.60 -7.03 -21.48
CA PRO A 223 -26.89 -7.60 -21.06
C PRO A 223 -26.70 -8.59 -19.91
N ILE A 224 -27.57 -8.52 -18.87
CA ILE A 224 -27.42 -9.33 -17.65
C ILE A 224 -27.33 -10.83 -17.92
N GLY A 225 -28.03 -11.33 -18.92
CA GLY A 225 -28.02 -12.75 -19.30
C GLY A 225 -26.69 -13.24 -19.92
N THR A 226 -25.68 -12.37 -20.07
CA THR A 226 -24.37 -12.73 -20.62
C THR A 226 -23.29 -12.95 -19.52
N TYR A 227 -23.67 -12.82 -18.25
CA TYR A 227 -22.77 -13.02 -17.10
C TYR A 227 -22.83 -14.38 -16.45
#